data_c9321a04c85bafc05a415a900f933012
#
_entry.id   c9321a04c85bafc05a415a900f933012
#
_cell.length_a   1.000
_cell.length_b   1.000
_cell.length_c   1.000
_cell.angle_alpha   90.00
_cell.angle_beta   90.00
_cell.angle_gamma   90.00
#
_symmetry.space_group_name_H-M   'P 1'
#
loop_
_entity.id
_entity.type
_entity.pdbx_description
1 polymer ?
#
loop_
_entity_poly.entity_id
_entity_poly.type
_entity_poly.pdbx_seq_one_letter_code
_entity_poly.pdbx_strand_id
1 'polypeptide(L)'
;MGRIIAVANQKGGVGKSTTAINLSACLAEKGKKVLAIDMDPQGNTTSGFGVDKNGIENTLYELLLGEAETKDTIVKDVVENLDLIPSNINLSGAEIELVGIDDKEFILKGITDKLRRKYDYIILDCPPSLNMLTINALTAATSVLVPIQCEYYALEGLSQLIHTIDLVKERLNKRLKMEGVVFTMYD
;
A
#
# COMPACT_ATOMS: atom_id res chain seq x y z
N MET A 1 -1.26 9.96 -16.42
CA MET A 1 -1.61 8.71 -15.71
C MET A 1 -0.98 8.74 -14.34
N GLY A 2 -1.77 8.56 -13.27
CA GLY A 2 -1.31 8.68 -11.90
C GLY A 2 -0.17 7.72 -11.55
N ARG A 3 0.68 8.10 -10.61
CA ARG A 3 1.77 7.28 -10.08
C ARG A 3 1.25 6.41 -8.93
N ILE A 4 1.70 5.16 -8.87
CA ILE A 4 1.39 4.25 -7.77
C ILE A 4 2.70 3.98 -7.03
N ILE A 5 2.76 4.38 -5.76
CA ILE A 5 3.96 4.26 -4.92
C ILE A 5 3.65 3.29 -3.79
N ALA A 6 4.35 2.17 -3.73
CA ALA A 6 4.30 1.25 -2.60
C ALA A 6 5.29 1.71 -1.52
N VAL A 7 4.82 1.87 -0.30
CA VAL A 7 5.66 2.13 0.88
C VAL A 7 5.89 0.80 1.58
N ALA A 8 7.05 0.22 1.40
CA ALA A 8 7.33 -1.16 1.80
C ALA A 8 8.64 -1.31 2.57
N ASN A 9 8.59 -2.09 3.62
CA ASN A 9 9.73 -2.68 4.32
C ASN A 9 9.21 -3.84 5.16
N GLN A 10 9.91 -4.96 5.18
CA GLN A 10 9.52 -6.13 5.97
C GLN A 10 9.69 -5.94 7.48
N LYS A 11 10.54 -4.99 7.91
CA LYS A 11 10.73 -4.69 9.34
C LYS A 11 9.53 -3.90 9.87
N GLY A 12 8.97 -4.34 11.00
CA GLY A 12 7.97 -3.59 11.74
C GLY A 12 8.55 -2.35 12.41
N GLY A 13 7.73 -1.33 12.64
CA GLY A 13 8.13 -0.14 13.40
C GLY A 13 9.07 0.83 12.69
N VAL A 14 9.37 0.65 11.40
CA VAL A 14 10.29 1.55 10.64
C VAL A 14 9.62 2.82 10.09
N GLY A 15 8.36 3.08 10.44
CA GLY A 15 7.65 4.28 9.99
C GLY A 15 6.97 4.16 8.63
N LYS A 16 6.61 2.95 8.16
CA LYS A 16 5.87 2.77 6.88
C LYS A 16 4.56 3.55 6.86
N SER A 17 3.64 3.26 7.78
CA SER A 17 2.33 3.93 7.84
C SER A 17 2.48 5.42 8.09
N THR A 18 3.41 5.84 8.95
CA THR A 18 3.74 7.27 9.15
C THR A 18 4.18 7.93 7.85
N THR A 19 5.05 7.28 7.09
CA THR A 19 5.50 7.78 5.78
C THR A 19 4.34 7.84 4.78
N ALA A 20 3.53 6.80 4.70
CA ALA A 20 2.38 6.74 3.78
C ALA A 20 1.35 7.84 4.10
N ILE A 21 1.00 8.03 5.38
CA ILE A 21 0.06 9.07 5.83
C ILE A 21 0.59 10.47 5.49
N ASN A 22 1.82 10.78 5.91
CA ASN A 22 2.38 12.12 5.72
C ASN A 22 2.63 12.43 4.24
N LEU A 23 3.14 11.46 3.46
CA LEU A 23 3.33 11.64 2.02
C LEU A 23 1.99 11.91 1.32
N SER A 24 0.95 11.16 1.64
CA SER A 24 -0.39 11.34 1.08
C SER A 24 -0.97 12.71 1.42
N ALA A 25 -0.88 13.11 2.69
CA ALA A 25 -1.38 14.41 3.15
C ALA A 25 -0.63 15.58 2.51
N CYS A 26 0.71 15.53 2.47
CA CYS A 26 1.52 16.59 1.83
C CYS A 26 1.28 16.71 0.33
N LEU A 27 1.03 15.60 -0.38
CA LEU A 27 0.67 15.63 -1.79
C LEU A 27 -0.71 16.26 -1.99
N ALA A 28 -1.69 15.90 -1.14
CA ALA A 28 -3.03 16.47 -1.17
C ALA A 28 -3.03 17.98 -0.86
N GLU A 29 -2.26 18.42 0.12
CA GLU A 29 -2.06 19.84 0.45
C GLU A 29 -1.48 20.64 -0.75
N LYS A 30 -0.67 19.99 -1.58
CA LYS A 30 -0.16 20.57 -2.84
C LYS A 30 -1.19 20.52 -4.00
N GLY A 31 -2.46 20.24 -3.72
CA GLY A 31 -3.54 20.20 -4.70
C GLY A 31 -3.53 18.96 -5.61
N LYS A 32 -2.81 17.89 -5.24
CA LYS A 32 -2.84 16.63 -5.98
C LYS A 32 -4.01 15.78 -5.51
N LYS A 33 -4.68 15.10 -6.45
CA LYS A 33 -5.69 14.10 -6.12
C LYS A 33 -4.99 12.82 -5.69
N VAL A 34 -5.15 12.44 -4.43
CA VAL A 34 -4.44 11.31 -3.81
C VAL A 34 -5.45 10.23 -3.37
N LEU A 35 -5.10 8.98 -3.58
CA LEU A 35 -5.74 7.84 -2.96
C LEU A 35 -4.71 7.12 -2.09
N ALA A 36 -4.98 7.01 -0.81
CA ALA A 36 -4.25 6.10 0.08
C ALA A 36 -4.96 4.74 0.10
N ILE A 37 -4.20 3.65 0.07
CA ILE A 37 -4.71 2.29 0.24
C ILE A 37 -3.96 1.67 1.40
N ASP A 38 -4.67 1.38 2.48
CA ASP A 38 -4.13 0.70 3.64
C ASP A 38 -4.13 -0.81 3.36
N MET A 39 -2.96 -1.41 3.30
CA MET A 39 -2.77 -2.84 3.02
C MET A 39 -2.30 -3.63 4.24
N ASP A 40 -2.23 -2.99 5.40
CA ASP A 40 -1.87 -3.64 6.66
C ASP A 40 -3.16 -4.02 7.42
N PRO A 41 -3.35 -5.31 7.79
CA PRO A 41 -4.48 -5.73 8.64
C PRO A 41 -4.57 -4.96 9.97
N GLN A 42 -3.49 -4.37 10.44
CA GLN A 42 -3.51 -3.52 11.64
C GLN A 42 -4.29 -2.21 11.42
N GLY A 43 -4.49 -1.76 10.19
CA GLY A 43 -5.27 -0.58 9.86
C GLY A 43 -4.70 0.72 10.44
N ASN A 44 -3.38 0.85 10.50
CA ASN A 44 -2.72 2.01 11.09
C ASN A 44 -2.90 3.27 10.23
N THR A 45 -2.84 3.15 8.92
CA THR A 45 -3.11 4.26 7.99
C THR A 45 -4.58 4.65 8.03
N THR A 46 -5.49 3.68 8.14
CA THR A 46 -6.92 3.91 8.30
C THR A 46 -7.21 4.74 9.55
N SER A 47 -6.71 4.30 10.71
CA SER A 47 -6.87 5.03 11.96
C SER A 47 -6.15 6.38 11.95
N GLY A 48 -5.00 6.46 11.27
CA GLY A 48 -4.21 7.70 11.15
C GLY A 48 -4.94 8.81 10.40
N PHE A 49 -5.85 8.47 9.50
CA PHE A 49 -6.76 9.42 8.83
C PHE A 49 -8.08 9.62 9.59
N GLY A 50 -8.19 9.14 10.83
CA GLY A 50 -9.36 9.33 11.67
C GLY A 50 -10.57 8.45 11.31
N VAL A 51 -10.37 7.43 10.50
CA VAL A 51 -11.44 6.52 10.08
C VAL A 51 -11.55 5.37 11.08
N ASP A 52 -12.77 5.11 11.58
CA ASP A 52 -13.05 3.98 12.48
C ASP A 52 -13.07 2.66 11.69
N LYS A 53 -11.98 1.94 11.75
CA LYS A 53 -11.80 0.65 11.05
C LYS A 53 -12.75 -0.45 11.49
N ASN A 54 -13.40 -0.32 12.66
CA ASN A 54 -14.35 -1.31 13.17
C ASN A 54 -15.79 -0.99 12.73
N GLY A 55 -16.06 0.22 12.31
CA GLY A 55 -17.39 0.68 11.86
C GLY A 55 -17.58 0.66 10.33
N ILE A 56 -16.60 0.20 9.57
CA ILE A 56 -16.65 0.18 8.10
C ILE A 56 -17.09 -1.20 7.62
N GLU A 57 -18.09 -1.22 6.74
CA GLU A 57 -18.63 -2.44 6.14
C GLU A 57 -17.71 -2.98 5.03
N ASN A 58 -17.23 -2.10 4.13
CA ASN A 58 -16.41 -2.49 3.00
C ASN A 58 -14.98 -1.94 3.13
N THR A 59 -14.01 -2.83 3.12
CA THR A 59 -12.59 -2.53 3.22
C THR A 59 -11.82 -3.11 2.04
N LEU A 60 -10.50 -2.98 2.05
CA LEU A 60 -9.65 -3.62 1.05
C LEU A 60 -9.86 -5.15 0.99
N TYR A 61 -10.26 -5.78 2.10
CA TYR A 61 -10.52 -7.21 2.14
C TYR A 61 -11.65 -7.60 1.17
N GLU A 62 -12.84 -7.02 1.33
CA GLU A 62 -13.99 -7.32 0.46
C GLU A 62 -13.71 -6.93 -0.99
N LEU A 63 -12.94 -5.87 -1.20
CA LEU A 63 -12.55 -5.42 -2.53
C LEU A 63 -11.61 -6.40 -3.25
N LEU A 64 -10.62 -6.97 -2.55
CA LEU A 64 -9.69 -7.96 -3.12
C LEU A 64 -10.37 -9.28 -3.46
N LEU A 65 -11.39 -9.67 -2.68
CA LEU A 65 -12.17 -10.89 -2.92
C LEU A 65 -13.28 -10.69 -3.98
N GLY A 66 -13.50 -9.46 -4.44
CA GLY A 66 -14.54 -9.13 -5.40
C GLY A 66 -15.95 -9.10 -4.79
N GLU A 67 -16.06 -9.02 -3.47
CA GLU A 67 -17.31 -8.96 -2.72
C GLU A 67 -17.86 -7.53 -2.60
N ALA A 68 -17.01 -6.52 -2.82
CA ALA A 68 -17.40 -5.11 -2.85
C ALA A 68 -16.92 -4.41 -4.12
N GLU A 69 -17.66 -3.39 -4.56
CA GLU A 69 -17.21 -2.52 -5.65
C GLU A 69 -16.28 -1.42 -5.12
N THR A 70 -15.35 -0.99 -5.96
CA THR A 70 -14.39 0.08 -5.60
C THR A 70 -15.07 1.36 -5.11
N LYS A 71 -16.23 1.73 -5.70
CA LYS A 71 -16.97 2.95 -5.31
C LYS A 71 -17.52 2.88 -3.89
N ASP A 72 -17.88 1.67 -3.44
CA ASP A 72 -18.49 1.43 -2.13
C ASP A 72 -17.43 1.21 -1.03
N THR A 73 -16.16 1.02 -1.44
CA THR A 73 -15.02 0.82 -0.53
C THR A 73 -14.25 2.12 -0.27
N ILE A 74 -14.29 3.09 -1.20
CA ILE A 74 -13.54 4.33 -1.04
C ILE A 74 -14.22 5.28 -0.05
N VAL A 75 -13.55 5.59 1.05
CA VAL A 75 -13.90 6.69 1.95
C VAL A 75 -13.39 7.99 1.35
N LYS A 76 -14.33 8.89 1.02
CA LYS A 76 -14.03 10.15 0.34
C LYS A 76 -13.59 11.23 1.31
N ASP A 77 -12.68 12.09 0.83
CA ASP A 77 -12.31 13.34 1.48
C ASP A 77 -11.94 13.17 2.97
N VAL A 78 -11.16 12.11 3.29
CA VAL A 78 -10.60 11.94 4.65
C VAL A 78 -9.71 13.13 5.04
N VAL A 79 -9.11 13.75 4.02
CA VAL A 79 -8.51 15.08 4.02
C VAL A 79 -8.87 15.69 2.66
N GLU A 80 -8.89 17.00 2.53
CA GLU A 80 -9.12 17.67 1.25
C GLU A 80 -8.18 17.10 0.15
N ASN A 81 -8.73 16.68 -0.99
CA ASN A 81 -8.04 16.03 -2.12
C ASN A 81 -7.46 14.63 -1.81
N LEU A 82 -7.81 13.99 -0.68
CA LEU A 82 -7.34 12.69 -0.29
C LEU A 82 -8.49 11.74 0.05
N ASP A 83 -8.57 10.66 -0.68
CA ASP A 83 -9.48 9.54 -0.45
C ASP A 83 -8.71 8.35 0.15
N LEU A 84 -9.42 7.43 0.80
CA LEU A 84 -8.85 6.25 1.44
C LEU A 84 -9.61 4.98 1.04
N ILE A 85 -8.88 3.91 0.69
CA ILE A 85 -9.39 2.54 0.81
C ILE A 85 -8.90 2.00 2.14
N PRO A 86 -9.81 1.76 3.10
CA PRO A 86 -9.48 1.39 4.47
C PRO A 86 -9.14 -0.09 4.61
N SER A 87 -8.52 -0.44 5.73
CA SER A 87 -8.22 -1.80 6.15
C SER A 87 -8.68 -2.06 7.56
N ASN A 88 -8.89 -3.32 7.87
CA ASN A 88 -9.11 -3.85 9.22
C ASN A 88 -8.55 -5.26 9.36
N ILE A 89 -8.75 -5.87 10.52
CA ILE A 89 -8.19 -7.19 10.86
C ILE A 89 -8.64 -8.30 9.91
N ASN A 90 -9.79 -8.17 9.24
CA ASN A 90 -10.30 -9.16 8.29
C ASN A 90 -9.34 -9.37 7.12
N LEU A 91 -8.56 -8.34 6.76
CA LEU A 91 -7.57 -8.43 5.68
C LEU A 91 -6.53 -9.55 5.91
N SER A 92 -6.33 -9.98 7.16
CA SER A 92 -5.49 -11.16 7.47
C SER A 92 -6.02 -12.44 6.81
N GLY A 93 -7.32 -12.55 6.60
CA GLY A 93 -7.97 -13.70 5.93
C GLY A 93 -7.70 -13.73 4.43
N ALA A 94 -7.50 -12.58 3.81
CA ALA A 94 -7.31 -12.48 2.36
C ALA A 94 -6.12 -13.32 1.85
N GLU A 95 -5.06 -13.46 2.64
CA GLU A 95 -3.89 -14.26 2.25
C GLU A 95 -4.22 -15.74 2.04
N ILE A 96 -5.14 -16.28 2.84
CA ILE A 96 -5.58 -17.69 2.75
C ILE A 96 -6.56 -17.83 1.58
N GLU A 97 -7.49 -16.92 1.44
CA GLU A 97 -8.56 -16.97 0.44
C GLU A 97 -8.04 -16.72 -0.98
N LEU A 98 -7.06 -15.86 -1.12
CA LEU A 98 -6.41 -15.59 -2.40
C LEU A 98 -5.60 -16.78 -2.95
N VAL A 99 -5.19 -17.73 -2.11
CA VAL A 99 -4.38 -18.89 -2.54
C VAL A 99 -5.03 -19.68 -3.69
N GLY A 100 -6.35 -19.81 -3.66
CA GLY A 100 -7.12 -20.56 -4.67
C GLY A 100 -7.51 -19.75 -5.93
N ILE A 101 -7.13 -18.49 -6.02
CA ILE A 101 -7.50 -17.61 -7.13
C ILE A 101 -6.38 -17.57 -8.17
N ASP A 102 -6.76 -17.75 -9.43
CA ASP A 102 -5.82 -17.60 -10.55
C ASP A 102 -5.42 -16.12 -10.70
N ASP A 103 -4.15 -15.88 -11.10
CA ASP A 103 -3.59 -14.52 -11.26
C ASP A 103 -3.74 -13.62 -10.02
N LYS A 104 -3.76 -14.22 -8.83
CA LYS A 104 -3.95 -13.53 -7.53
C LYS A 104 -2.97 -12.39 -7.30
N GLU A 105 -1.77 -12.43 -7.88
CA GLU A 105 -0.75 -11.39 -7.79
C GLU A 105 -1.15 -10.10 -8.53
N PHE A 106 -2.13 -10.17 -9.44
CA PHE A 106 -2.57 -9.07 -10.29
C PHE A 106 -3.90 -8.44 -9.88
N ILE A 107 -4.55 -8.93 -8.82
CA ILE A 107 -5.88 -8.45 -8.40
C ILE A 107 -5.84 -6.96 -8.09
N LEU A 108 -4.92 -6.52 -7.22
CA LEU A 108 -4.79 -5.10 -6.87
C LEU A 108 -4.40 -4.25 -8.08
N LYS A 109 -3.58 -4.80 -8.97
CA LYS A 109 -3.22 -4.11 -10.22
C LYS A 109 -4.45 -3.83 -11.09
N GLY A 110 -5.35 -4.80 -11.23
CA GLY A 110 -6.60 -4.65 -11.98
C GLY A 110 -7.50 -3.53 -11.41
N ILE A 111 -7.52 -3.40 -10.08
CA ILE A 111 -8.25 -2.35 -9.37
C ILE A 111 -7.58 -0.98 -9.59
N THR A 112 -6.29 -0.90 -9.32
CA THR A 112 -5.56 0.37 -9.35
C THR A 112 -5.38 0.92 -10.77
N ASP A 113 -5.29 0.10 -11.80
CA ASP A 113 -5.20 0.53 -13.19
C ASP A 113 -6.47 1.31 -13.63
N LYS A 114 -7.64 0.97 -13.10
CA LYS A 114 -8.89 1.72 -13.31
C LYS A 114 -8.88 3.06 -12.57
N LEU A 115 -8.29 3.10 -11.38
CA LEU A 115 -8.24 4.27 -10.51
C LEU A 115 -7.20 5.31 -10.94
N ARG A 116 -6.10 4.91 -11.59
CA ARG A 116 -5.01 5.79 -12.06
C ARG A 116 -5.43 6.94 -12.97
N ARG A 117 -6.63 6.89 -13.51
CA ARG A 117 -7.19 7.97 -14.34
C ARG A 117 -7.84 9.07 -13.50
N LYS A 118 -8.18 8.77 -12.24
CA LYS A 118 -8.90 9.67 -11.32
C LYS A 118 -7.97 10.33 -10.31
N TYR A 119 -6.82 9.72 -10.02
CA TYR A 119 -5.86 10.18 -9.01
C TYR A 119 -4.51 10.48 -9.63
N ASP A 120 -3.85 11.53 -9.15
CA ASP A 120 -2.46 11.86 -9.52
C ASP A 120 -1.48 10.91 -8.85
N TYR A 121 -1.79 10.49 -7.60
CA TYR A 121 -1.01 9.55 -6.82
C TYR A 121 -1.91 8.53 -6.14
N ILE A 122 -1.44 7.27 -6.11
CA ILE A 122 -1.98 6.19 -5.29
C ILE A 122 -0.84 5.73 -4.39
N ILE A 123 -1.02 5.81 -3.07
CA ILE A 123 -0.02 5.42 -2.08
C ILE A 123 -0.50 4.13 -1.42
N LEU A 124 0.34 3.08 -1.49
CA LEU A 124 0.04 1.77 -0.91
C LEU A 124 0.86 1.61 0.37
N ASP A 125 0.21 1.54 1.53
CA ASP A 125 0.87 1.25 2.82
C ASP A 125 0.95 -0.28 3.01
N CYS A 126 2.13 -0.85 2.81
CA CYS A 126 2.34 -2.29 2.84
C CYS A 126 2.52 -2.82 4.27
N PRO A 127 2.05 -4.06 4.57
CA PRO A 127 2.29 -4.71 5.85
C PRO A 127 3.78 -5.02 6.09
N PRO A 128 4.18 -5.30 7.34
CA PRO A 128 5.57 -5.65 7.68
C PRO A 128 5.91 -7.11 7.36
N SER A 129 5.66 -7.51 6.12
CA SER A 129 5.87 -8.88 5.63
C SER A 129 6.03 -8.88 4.11
N LEU A 130 6.68 -9.92 3.58
CA LEU A 130 6.80 -10.13 2.13
C LEU A 130 5.81 -11.19 1.64
N ASN A 131 4.56 -11.04 2.06
CA ASN A 131 3.45 -11.94 1.77
C ASN A 131 2.68 -11.55 0.49
N MET A 132 1.54 -12.22 0.24
CA MET A 132 0.72 -12.01 -0.95
C MET A 132 0.22 -10.56 -1.07
N LEU A 133 -0.09 -9.88 0.04
CA LEU A 133 -0.51 -8.48 0.02
C LEU A 133 0.62 -7.57 -0.49
N THR A 134 1.84 -7.77 0.01
CA THR A 134 3.01 -7.02 -0.46
C THR A 134 3.33 -7.34 -1.93
N ILE A 135 3.21 -8.59 -2.36
CA ILE A 135 3.39 -8.96 -3.78
C ILE A 135 2.36 -8.25 -4.66
N ASN A 136 1.08 -8.20 -4.25
CA ASN A 136 0.04 -7.43 -4.95
C ASN A 136 0.39 -5.94 -5.04
N ALA A 137 0.87 -5.34 -3.94
CA ALA A 137 1.30 -3.94 -3.93
C ALA A 137 2.44 -3.68 -4.93
N LEU A 138 3.50 -4.50 -4.91
CA LEU A 138 4.64 -4.37 -5.80
C LEU A 138 4.28 -4.63 -7.26
N THR A 139 3.35 -5.55 -7.52
CA THR A 139 2.86 -5.86 -8.88
C THR A 139 2.05 -4.69 -9.45
N ALA A 140 1.28 -3.99 -8.62
CA ALA A 140 0.49 -2.82 -8.99
C ALA A 140 1.31 -1.53 -9.08
N ALA A 141 2.38 -1.39 -8.29
CA ALA A 141 3.13 -0.16 -8.13
C ALA A 141 3.92 0.25 -9.39
N THR A 142 4.09 1.57 -9.56
CA THR A 142 5.07 2.13 -10.51
C THR A 142 6.45 2.23 -9.88
N SER A 143 6.49 2.43 -8.56
CA SER A 143 7.74 2.54 -7.80
C SER A 143 7.56 2.15 -6.33
N VAL A 144 8.68 1.88 -5.66
CA VAL A 144 8.75 1.51 -4.24
C VAL A 144 9.53 2.55 -3.48
N LEU A 145 8.95 3.07 -2.42
CA LEU A 145 9.59 3.92 -1.41
C LEU A 145 9.88 3.07 -0.17
N VAL A 146 11.11 3.10 0.31
CA VAL A 146 11.55 2.23 1.42
C VAL A 146 11.93 3.06 2.63
N PRO A 147 11.08 3.14 3.66
CA PRO A 147 11.45 3.71 4.96
C PRO A 147 12.42 2.79 5.68
N ILE A 148 13.53 3.34 6.19
CA ILE A 148 14.57 2.61 6.90
C ILE A 148 14.93 3.39 8.17
N GLN A 149 15.01 2.71 9.31
CA GLN A 149 15.64 3.27 10.51
C GLN A 149 17.16 3.31 10.35
N CYS A 150 17.81 4.35 10.92
CA CYS A 150 19.26 4.50 10.93
C CYS A 150 19.90 3.56 11.97
N GLU A 151 19.71 2.24 11.80
CA GLU A 151 20.26 1.20 12.65
C GLU A 151 21.10 0.20 11.87
N TYR A 152 22.12 -0.38 12.51
CA TYR A 152 23.04 -1.34 11.88
C TYR A 152 22.32 -2.55 11.25
N TYR A 153 21.30 -3.09 11.93
CA TYR A 153 20.53 -4.25 11.43
C TYR A 153 19.51 -3.94 10.33
N ALA A 154 19.36 -2.67 9.96
CA ALA A 154 18.43 -2.28 8.88
C ALA A 154 18.87 -2.80 7.50
N LEU A 155 20.17 -3.05 7.32
CA LEU A 155 20.73 -3.50 6.04
C LEU A 155 20.35 -4.93 5.67
N GLU A 156 20.21 -5.83 6.65
CA GLU A 156 19.82 -7.22 6.40
C GLU A 156 18.40 -7.31 5.85
N GLY A 157 17.47 -6.62 6.50
CA GLY A 157 16.08 -6.54 6.03
C GLY A 157 15.93 -5.89 4.65
N LEU A 158 16.78 -4.90 4.35
CA LEU A 158 16.80 -4.24 3.05
C LEU A 158 17.21 -5.21 1.93
N SER A 159 18.18 -6.09 2.16
CA SER A 159 18.65 -7.05 1.17
C SER A 159 17.53 -8.02 0.75
N GLN A 160 16.73 -8.51 1.69
CA GLN A 160 15.60 -9.41 1.38
C GLN A 160 14.49 -8.67 0.63
N LEU A 161 14.20 -7.43 0.98
CA LEU A 161 13.23 -6.60 0.27
C LEU A 161 13.69 -6.34 -1.18
N ILE A 162 14.96 -5.98 -1.38
CA ILE A 162 15.54 -5.76 -2.72
C ILE A 162 15.41 -7.05 -3.55
N HIS A 163 15.76 -8.20 -3.00
CA HIS A 163 15.62 -9.48 -3.69
C HIS A 163 14.17 -9.74 -4.12
N THR A 164 13.20 -9.46 -3.23
CA THR A 164 11.78 -9.60 -3.55
C THR A 164 11.35 -8.62 -4.65
N ILE A 165 11.80 -7.36 -4.60
CA ILE A 165 11.53 -6.36 -5.65
C ILE A 165 12.08 -6.84 -7.00
N ASP A 166 13.29 -7.39 -7.03
CA ASP A 166 13.91 -7.90 -8.25
C ASP A 166 13.13 -9.09 -8.83
N LEU A 167 12.67 -10.03 -7.99
CA LEU A 167 11.82 -11.14 -8.42
C LEU A 167 10.49 -10.66 -8.99
N VAL A 168 9.82 -9.70 -8.32
CA VAL A 168 8.58 -9.11 -8.82
C VAL A 168 8.83 -8.38 -10.14
N LYS A 169 9.93 -7.64 -10.24
CA LYS A 169 10.30 -6.93 -11.48
C LYS A 169 10.56 -7.88 -12.63
N GLU A 170 11.21 -9.00 -12.37
CA GLU A 170 11.51 -10.01 -13.40
C GLU A 170 10.25 -10.71 -13.91
N ARG A 171 9.36 -11.13 -12.98
CA ARG A 171 8.25 -12.04 -13.26
C ARG A 171 6.89 -11.40 -13.44
N LEU A 172 6.61 -10.33 -12.69
CA LEU A 172 5.26 -9.78 -12.54
C LEU A 172 5.14 -8.33 -13.05
N ASN A 173 6.15 -7.47 -12.79
CA ASN A 173 6.07 -6.04 -13.06
C ASN A 173 7.41 -5.46 -13.56
N LYS A 174 7.71 -5.63 -14.83
CA LYS A 174 8.97 -5.17 -15.47
C LYS A 174 9.22 -3.66 -15.36
N ARG A 175 8.18 -2.88 -15.04
CA ARG A 175 8.26 -1.41 -14.97
C ARG A 175 8.49 -0.90 -13.55
N LEU A 176 8.50 -1.78 -12.56
CA LEU A 176 8.72 -1.42 -11.15
C LEU A 176 10.09 -0.76 -10.98
N LYS A 177 10.12 0.38 -10.30
CA LYS A 177 11.35 1.15 -10.03
C LYS A 177 11.50 1.37 -8.53
N MET A 178 12.73 1.55 -8.07
CA MET A 178 12.99 2.12 -6.75
C MET A 178 12.71 3.62 -6.82
N GLU A 179 11.80 4.11 -5.98
CA GLU A 179 11.56 5.56 -5.79
C GLU A 179 12.69 6.18 -5.00
N GLY A 180 13.08 5.51 -3.93
CA GLY A 180 14.14 5.94 -3.03
C GLY A 180 14.03 5.29 -1.66
N VAL A 181 14.88 5.76 -0.78
CA VAL A 181 14.93 5.40 0.64
C VAL A 181 14.62 6.62 1.48
N VAL A 182 13.81 6.47 2.51
CA VAL A 182 13.55 7.49 3.52
C VAL A 182 14.16 7.04 4.83
N PHE A 183 15.11 7.79 5.34
CA PHE A 183 15.66 7.57 6.67
C PHE A 183 14.69 8.09 7.72
N THR A 184 14.23 7.21 8.59
CA THR A 184 13.32 7.52 9.69
C THR A 184 14.03 7.43 11.02
N MET A 185 13.50 8.14 12.04
CA MET A 185 14.08 8.13 13.41
C MET A 185 15.58 8.47 13.39
N TYR A 186 15.93 9.46 12.60
CA TYR A 186 17.30 9.98 12.52
C TYR A 186 17.51 10.98 13.66
N ASP A 187 18.50 10.72 14.53
CA ASP A 187 19.00 11.62 15.59
C ASP A 187 20.27 12.35 15.11
#